data_1b6d94c4fc31279df65f568e5000fe6a
#
_entry.id   1b6d94c4fc31279df65f568e5000fe6a
#
_cell.length_a   1.000
_cell.length_b   1.000
_cell.length_c   1.000
_cell.angle_alpha   90.00
_cell.angle_beta   90.00
_cell.angle_gamma   90.00
#
_symmetry.space_group_name_H-M   'P 1'
#
loop_
_entity.id
_entity.type
_entity.pdbx_description
1 polymer ?
#
loop_
_entity_poly.entity_id
_entity_poly.type
_entity_poly.pdbx_seq_one_letter_code
_entity_poly.pdbx_strand_id
1 'polypeptide(L)'
;MYHLLKGLHEYLTRKEEFSVIIIGLDGAGKTTLLEKIKTLYNDTPGLSPDKIGPTVGQNTGKITLPSTILQFWDLGGQRGIRNIWSKYYDDCHAVVYVIDADDRERLGEGWEVFDSVLSAPQILNVPLLLLANKQDSPMSLSVEEIRHDYEDWHQRKLESARRDTRYAEGDNEMSARRERIASLDVMGVSALEGTGVRPAVDWLFIRVQNSRRLFPHTLCWMIRAHSSSSREAQKYISKS
;
A
#
# COMPACT_ATOMS: atom_id res chain seq x y z
N MET A 1 38.75 -21.73 4.28
CA MET A 1 37.49 -22.48 4.12
C MET A 1 36.38 -22.01 5.06
N TYR A 2 36.61 -21.83 6.35
CA TYR A 2 35.56 -21.38 7.31
C TYR A 2 34.88 -20.07 6.92
N HIS A 3 35.64 -19.04 6.50
CA HIS A 3 35.05 -17.75 6.07
C HIS A 3 34.21 -17.85 4.82
N LEU A 4 34.56 -18.74 3.90
CA LEU A 4 33.75 -18.96 2.68
C LEU A 4 32.42 -19.67 3.00
N LEU A 5 32.45 -20.69 3.88
CA LEU A 5 31.25 -21.38 4.34
C LEU A 5 30.36 -20.48 5.16
N LYS A 6 30.93 -19.63 6.01
CA LYS A 6 30.18 -18.61 6.78
C LYS A 6 29.52 -17.60 5.84
N GLY A 7 30.24 -17.05 4.86
CA GLY A 7 29.68 -16.12 3.90
C GLY A 7 28.58 -16.74 3.03
N LEU A 8 28.74 -18.02 2.63
CA LEU A 8 27.72 -18.75 1.90
C LEU A 8 26.48 -19.00 2.76
N HIS A 9 26.66 -19.37 4.03
CA HIS A 9 25.56 -19.53 4.97
C HIS A 9 24.81 -18.21 5.20
N GLU A 10 25.51 -17.12 5.42
CA GLU A 10 24.90 -15.77 5.57
C GLU A 10 24.15 -15.36 4.30
N TYR A 11 24.70 -15.64 3.12
CA TYR A 11 24.03 -15.36 1.84
C TYR A 11 22.75 -16.20 1.67
N LEU A 12 22.80 -17.50 1.99
CA LEU A 12 21.65 -18.41 1.87
C LEU A 12 20.58 -18.17 2.94
N THR A 13 20.95 -17.62 4.10
CA THR A 13 20.01 -17.35 5.21
C THR A 13 19.55 -15.90 5.28
N ARG A 14 20.07 -15.02 4.39
CA ARG A 14 19.68 -13.62 4.34
C ARG A 14 18.23 -13.49 3.95
N LYS A 15 17.41 -12.97 4.89
CA LYS A 15 16.03 -12.62 4.61
C LYS A 15 15.97 -11.34 3.80
N GLU A 16 15.10 -11.32 2.82
CA GLU A 16 14.84 -10.11 2.06
C GLU A 16 13.84 -9.21 2.76
N GLU A 17 14.05 -7.92 2.62
CA GLU A 17 13.23 -6.89 3.23
C GLU A 17 12.36 -6.21 2.17
N PHE A 18 11.05 -6.15 2.44
CA PHE A 18 10.08 -5.50 1.58
C PHE A 18 9.37 -4.38 2.34
N SER A 19 9.27 -3.22 1.71
CA SER A 19 8.60 -2.04 2.24
C SER A 19 7.11 -2.08 1.90
N VAL A 20 6.25 -1.97 2.90
CA VAL A 20 4.80 -1.90 2.78
C VAL A 20 4.34 -0.56 3.34
N ILE A 21 3.65 0.25 2.56
CA ILE A 21 3.03 1.49 3.04
C ILE A 21 1.60 1.23 3.47
N ILE A 22 1.20 1.81 4.62
CA ILE A 22 -0.16 1.80 5.14
C ILE A 22 -0.68 3.22 5.05
N ILE A 23 -1.68 3.44 4.21
CA ILE A 23 -2.29 4.75 3.91
C ILE A 23 -3.81 4.68 4.02
N GLY A 24 -4.46 5.82 4.01
CA GLY A 24 -5.92 5.97 4.18
C GLY A 24 -6.23 7.20 5.00
N LEU A 25 -7.52 7.52 5.17
CA LEU A 25 -7.95 8.69 5.93
C LEU A 25 -7.48 8.64 7.39
N ASP A 26 -7.47 9.78 8.06
CA ASP A 26 -7.31 9.85 9.51
C ASP A 26 -8.52 9.18 10.19
N GLY A 27 -8.27 8.55 11.34
CA GLY A 27 -9.29 7.78 12.06
C GLY A 27 -9.56 6.38 11.52
N ALA A 28 -9.05 6.01 10.32
CA ALA A 28 -9.30 4.69 9.72
C ALA A 28 -8.64 3.50 10.48
N GLY A 29 -7.82 3.75 11.50
CA GLY A 29 -7.22 2.72 12.33
C GLY A 29 -5.89 2.16 11.80
N LYS A 30 -5.18 2.89 10.92
CA LYS A 30 -3.87 2.48 10.35
C LYS A 30 -2.83 2.16 11.41
N THR A 31 -2.64 3.06 12.37
CA THR A 31 -1.67 2.89 13.46
C THR A 31 -2.08 1.73 14.37
N THR A 32 -3.36 1.59 14.67
CA THR A 32 -3.89 0.45 15.42
C THR A 32 -3.62 -0.87 14.71
N LEU A 33 -3.80 -0.89 13.38
CA LEU A 33 -3.47 -2.04 12.54
C LEU A 33 -1.98 -2.39 12.61
N LEU A 34 -1.09 -1.40 12.48
CA LEU A 34 0.34 -1.62 12.60
C LEU A 34 0.74 -2.18 13.98
N GLU A 35 0.21 -1.61 15.05
CA GLU A 35 0.47 -2.08 16.41
C GLU A 35 -0.09 -3.50 16.63
N LYS A 36 -1.25 -3.83 16.06
CA LYS A 36 -1.80 -5.18 16.09
C LYS A 36 -0.91 -6.16 15.32
N ILE A 37 -0.43 -5.80 14.13
CA ILE A 37 0.52 -6.61 13.36
C ILE A 37 1.78 -6.88 14.19
N LYS A 38 2.36 -5.85 14.80
CA LYS A 38 3.55 -6.00 15.67
C LYS A 38 3.28 -6.96 16.84
N THR A 39 2.13 -6.83 17.49
CA THR A 39 1.75 -7.72 18.59
C THR A 39 1.57 -9.19 18.16
N LEU A 40 1.03 -9.42 16.95
CA LEU A 40 0.76 -10.77 16.45
C LEU A 40 2.01 -11.53 15.97
N TYR A 41 3.07 -10.80 15.59
CA TYR A 41 4.27 -11.37 14.94
C TYR A 41 5.57 -11.13 15.72
N ASN A 42 5.57 -10.24 16.69
CA ASN A 42 6.70 -9.98 17.57
C ASN A 42 6.33 -10.34 19.01
N ASP A 43 7.30 -10.73 19.81
CA ASP A 43 7.11 -11.07 21.22
C ASP A 43 6.90 -9.83 22.13
N THR A 44 6.86 -8.63 21.55
CA THR A 44 6.67 -7.38 22.29
C THR A 44 5.24 -6.88 22.14
N PRO A 45 4.56 -6.51 23.24
CA PRO A 45 3.24 -5.94 23.16
C PRO A 45 3.26 -4.60 22.39
N GLY A 46 2.30 -4.42 21.48
CA GLY A 46 2.07 -3.16 20.80
C GLY A 46 1.48 -2.10 21.75
N LEU A 47 1.38 -0.87 21.27
CA LEU A 47 0.69 0.19 21.99
C LEU A 47 -0.79 -0.16 22.17
N SER A 48 -1.33 0.11 23.35
CA SER A 48 -2.76 -0.05 23.57
C SER A 48 -3.54 1.04 22.80
N PRO A 49 -4.75 0.73 22.28
CA PRO A 49 -5.51 1.63 21.40
C PRO A 49 -5.77 3.02 22.02
N ASP A 50 -5.96 3.10 23.34
CA ASP A 50 -6.17 4.34 24.09
C ASP A 50 -4.94 5.28 24.10
N LYS A 51 -3.76 4.76 23.78
CA LYS A 51 -2.50 5.52 23.69
C LYS A 51 -2.14 5.92 22.26
N ILE A 52 -2.96 5.50 21.29
CA ILE A 52 -2.73 5.81 19.87
C ILE A 52 -3.40 7.14 19.56
N GLY A 53 -2.59 8.17 19.28
CA GLY A 53 -3.06 9.47 18.80
C GLY A 53 -2.93 9.61 17.27
N PRO A 54 -3.36 10.75 16.71
CA PRO A 54 -3.17 11.06 15.31
C PRO A 54 -1.69 11.02 14.91
N THR A 55 -1.37 10.27 13.84
CA THR A 55 0.00 10.16 13.34
C THR A 55 0.43 11.44 12.65
N VAL A 56 1.44 12.11 13.20
CA VAL A 56 2.10 13.27 12.59
C VAL A 56 3.34 12.74 11.85
N GLY A 57 3.29 12.80 10.49
CA GLY A 57 4.35 12.26 9.65
C GLY A 57 4.21 10.75 9.42
N GLN A 58 5.10 9.95 9.98
CA GLN A 58 5.16 8.50 9.79
C GLN A 58 5.43 7.75 11.09
N ASN A 59 4.93 6.52 11.17
CA ASN A 59 5.32 5.53 12.16
C ASN A 59 5.80 4.26 11.45
N THR A 60 6.69 3.49 12.06
CA THR A 60 7.27 2.31 11.42
C THR A 60 7.14 1.06 12.27
N GLY A 61 7.00 -0.07 11.63
CA GLY A 61 7.04 -1.38 12.27
C GLY A 61 7.69 -2.42 11.37
N LYS A 62 8.30 -3.41 11.98
CA LYS A 62 8.95 -4.50 11.26
C LYS A 62 8.50 -5.83 11.83
N ILE A 63 8.18 -6.77 10.96
CA ILE A 63 7.94 -8.17 11.33
C ILE A 63 8.86 -9.09 10.55
N THR A 64 9.26 -10.18 11.19
CA THR A 64 10.14 -11.18 10.59
C THR A 64 9.37 -12.46 10.34
N LEU A 65 9.20 -12.78 9.06
CA LEU A 65 8.62 -14.03 8.60
C LEU A 65 9.71 -15.08 8.30
N PRO A 66 9.39 -16.33 8.02
CA PRO A 66 10.39 -17.38 7.82
C PRO A 66 11.46 -17.04 6.77
N SER A 67 11.09 -16.48 5.63
CA SER A 67 11.99 -16.16 4.51
C SER A 67 12.10 -14.65 4.21
N THR A 68 11.35 -13.80 4.92
CA THR A 68 11.13 -12.41 4.51
C THR A 68 11.00 -11.51 5.74
N ILE A 69 11.39 -10.26 5.59
CA ILE A 69 11.10 -9.19 6.54
C ILE A 69 10.14 -8.22 5.87
N LEU A 70 9.01 -7.91 6.53
CA LEU A 70 8.11 -6.84 6.09
C LEU A 70 8.35 -5.60 6.96
N GLN A 71 8.76 -4.52 6.32
CA GLN A 71 8.90 -3.20 6.90
C GLN A 71 7.67 -2.39 6.57
N PHE A 72 6.88 -2.07 7.59
CA PHE A 72 5.68 -1.26 7.44
C PHE A 72 5.96 0.22 7.71
N TRP A 73 5.33 1.09 6.91
CA TRP A 73 5.35 2.54 7.03
C TRP A 73 3.92 3.03 7.16
N ASP A 74 3.48 3.32 8.38
CA ASP A 74 2.18 3.91 8.67
C ASP A 74 2.27 5.42 8.46
N LEU A 75 1.62 5.93 7.43
CA LEU A 75 1.66 7.33 7.05
C LEU A 75 0.42 8.07 7.54
N GLY A 76 0.62 9.30 8.04
CA GLY A 76 -0.45 10.14 8.52
C GLY A 76 -1.54 10.38 7.48
N GLY A 77 -2.82 10.27 7.90
CA GLY A 77 -3.99 10.36 7.03
C GLY A 77 -4.66 11.73 6.98
N GLN A 78 -4.25 12.69 7.81
CA GLN A 78 -4.80 14.03 7.81
C GLN A 78 -4.56 14.74 6.47
N ARG A 79 -5.55 15.49 5.98
CA ARG A 79 -5.53 16.13 4.66
C ARG A 79 -4.26 16.95 4.41
N GLY A 80 -3.77 17.69 5.41
CA GLY A 80 -2.59 18.55 5.29
C GLY A 80 -1.26 17.81 5.14
N ILE A 81 -1.20 16.50 5.44
CA ILE A 81 0.03 15.72 5.40
C ILE A 81 0.02 14.57 4.40
N ARG A 82 -1.08 14.32 3.69
CA ARG A 82 -1.18 13.24 2.67
C ARG A 82 -0.20 13.42 1.51
N ASN A 83 0.29 14.63 1.28
CA ASN A 83 1.30 14.94 0.25
C ASN A 83 2.63 14.21 0.47
N ILE A 84 2.90 13.73 1.68
CA ILE A 84 4.11 12.94 1.96
C ILE A 84 4.06 11.53 1.35
N TRP A 85 2.87 10.98 1.06
CA TRP A 85 2.70 9.61 0.60
C TRP A 85 3.47 9.33 -0.69
N SER A 86 3.45 10.28 -1.63
CA SER A 86 4.14 10.15 -2.91
C SER A 86 5.65 9.92 -2.79
N LYS A 87 6.27 10.34 -1.68
CA LYS A 87 7.70 10.12 -1.42
C LYS A 87 8.05 8.66 -1.14
N TYR A 88 7.05 7.85 -0.78
CA TYR A 88 7.21 6.43 -0.47
C TYR A 88 6.83 5.51 -1.62
N TYR A 89 6.17 6.03 -2.67
CA TYR A 89 5.66 5.24 -3.77
C TYR A 89 6.75 4.55 -4.59
N ASP A 90 7.89 5.22 -4.80
CA ASP A 90 9.00 4.67 -5.60
C ASP A 90 9.74 3.53 -4.89
N ASP A 91 9.68 3.48 -3.56
CA ASP A 91 10.41 2.50 -2.75
C ASP A 91 9.50 1.44 -2.12
N CYS A 92 8.18 1.54 -2.27
CA CYS A 92 7.28 0.55 -1.72
C CYS A 92 7.13 -0.68 -2.62
N HIS A 93 6.95 -1.83 -1.97
CA HIS A 93 6.74 -3.13 -2.61
C HIS A 93 5.29 -3.60 -2.53
N ALA A 94 4.50 -3.01 -1.64
CA ALA A 94 3.06 -3.18 -1.55
C ALA A 94 2.41 -1.97 -0.90
N VAL A 95 1.13 -1.76 -1.19
CA VAL A 95 0.29 -0.71 -0.61
C VAL A 95 -0.87 -1.36 0.13
N VAL A 96 -1.11 -0.92 1.36
CA VAL A 96 -2.32 -1.22 2.13
C VAL A 96 -3.10 0.07 2.27
N TYR A 97 -4.27 0.12 1.66
CA TYR A 97 -5.20 1.23 1.84
C TYR A 97 -6.26 0.83 2.87
N VAL A 98 -6.34 1.57 3.97
CA VAL A 98 -7.26 1.28 5.06
C VAL A 98 -8.42 2.24 5.01
N ILE A 99 -9.63 1.69 4.94
CA ILE A 99 -10.88 2.43 5.01
C ILE A 99 -11.60 2.13 6.33
N ASP A 100 -12.26 3.13 6.89
CA ASP A 100 -13.15 2.98 8.02
C ASP A 100 -14.51 2.49 7.53
N ALA A 101 -14.82 1.23 7.77
CA ALA A 101 -16.09 0.66 7.32
C ALA A 101 -17.29 1.11 8.16
N ASP A 102 -17.05 1.75 9.30
CA ASP A 102 -18.09 2.28 10.20
C ASP A 102 -18.43 3.75 9.90
N ASP A 103 -17.53 4.49 9.25
CA ASP A 103 -17.69 5.92 8.93
C ASP A 103 -18.27 6.12 7.52
N ARG A 104 -19.58 5.90 7.39
CA ARG A 104 -20.32 6.01 6.11
C ARG A 104 -20.28 7.43 5.52
N GLU A 105 -20.20 8.45 6.37
CA GLU A 105 -20.21 9.85 5.92
C GLU A 105 -18.94 10.22 5.18
N ARG A 106 -17.82 9.60 5.54
CA ARG A 106 -16.52 9.88 4.93
C ARG A 106 -16.09 8.87 3.86
N LEU A 107 -16.92 7.90 3.50
CA LEU A 107 -16.59 6.95 2.43
C LEU A 107 -16.31 7.66 1.11
N GLY A 108 -17.11 8.68 0.75
CA GLY A 108 -16.88 9.46 -0.48
C GLY A 108 -15.51 10.14 -0.51
N GLU A 109 -15.08 10.78 0.59
CA GLU A 109 -13.71 11.31 0.71
C GLU A 109 -12.66 10.20 0.60
N GLY A 110 -12.93 9.05 1.23
CA GLY A 110 -12.08 7.87 1.16
C GLY A 110 -11.85 7.40 -0.27
N TRP A 111 -12.91 7.35 -1.08
CA TRP A 111 -12.83 6.93 -2.48
C TRP A 111 -12.10 7.94 -3.37
N GLU A 112 -12.31 9.24 -3.17
CA GLU A 112 -11.56 10.27 -3.91
C GLU A 112 -10.05 10.13 -3.68
N VAL A 113 -9.67 9.94 -2.42
CA VAL A 113 -8.26 9.76 -2.05
C VAL A 113 -7.71 8.43 -2.58
N PHE A 114 -8.49 7.35 -2.48
CA PHE A 114 -8.12 6.04 -3.00
C PHE A 114 -7.90 6.06 -4.51
N ASP A 115 -8.79 6.71 -5.24
CA ASP A 115 -8.70 6.86 -6.69
C ASP A 115 -7.47 7.68 -7.11
N SER A 116 -7.11 8.69 -6.34
CA SER A 116 -5.86 9.43 -6.51
C SER A 116 -4.62 8.53 -6.34
N VAL A 117 -4.64 7.62 -5.36
CA VAL A 117 -3.57 6.62 -5.16
C VAL A 117 -3.49 5.67 -6.34
N LEU A 118 -4.64 5.11 -6.79
CA LEU A 118 -4.70 4.21 -7.94
C LEU A 118 -4.19 4.85 -9.24
N SER A 119 -4.30 6.17 -9.36
CA SER A 119 -3.87 6.94 -10.52
C SER A 119 -2.38 7.27 -10.52
N ALA A 120 -1.65 7.02 -9.41
CA ALA A 120 -0.23 7.32 -9.32
C ALA A 120 0.59 6.34 -10.18
N PRO A 121 1.42 6.82 -11.14
CA PRO A 121 2.18 5.94 -12.05
C PRO A 121 3.10 4.97 -11.32
N GLN A 122 3.65 5.38 -10.17
CA GLN A 122 4.58 4.56 -9.37
C GLN A 122 3.89 3.33 -8.76
N ILE A 123 2.56 3.41 -8.53
CA ILE A 123 1.77 2.35 -7.90
C ILE A 123 1.20 1.36 -8.94
N LEU A 124 1.30 1.66 -10.23
CA LEU A 124 0.62 0.88 -11.29
C LEU A 124 0.86 -0.63 -11.23
N ASN A 125 2.08 -1.06 -10.89
CA ASN A 125 2.47 -2.47 -10.83
C ASN A 125 2.76 -2.94 -9.39
N VAL A 126 2.38 -2.15 -8.39
CA VAL A 126 2.57 -2.50 -6.99
C VAL A 126 1.32 -3.21 -6.47
N PRO A 127 1.44 -4.37 -5.80
CA PRO A 127 0.32 -5.01 -5.12
C PRO A 127 -0.38 -4.03 -4.19
N LEU A 128 -1.71 -3.92 -4.32
CA LEU A 128 -2.51 -3.04 -3.51
C LEU A 128 -3.65 -3.83 -2.86
N LEU A 129 -3.76 -3.71 -1.55
CA LEU A 129 -4.79 -4.34 -0.73
C LEU A 129 -5.66 -3.26 -0.10
N LEU A 130 -6.97 -3.35 -0.32
CA LEU A 130 -7.97 -2.53 0.37
C LEU A 130 -8.42 -3.27 1.64
N LEU A 131 -8.26 -2.63 2.79
CA LEU A 131 -8.73 -3.16 4.07
C LEU A 131 -9.95 -2.38 4.56
N ALA A 132 -11.10 -3.05 4.62
CA ALA A 132 -12.30 -2.57 5.28
C ALA A 132 -12.14 -2.83 6.79
N ASN A 133 -11.68 -1.81 7.52
CA ASN A 133 -11.38 -1.91 8.94
C ASN A 133 -12.60 -1.64 9.82
N LYS A 134 -12.47 -1.94 11.10
CA LYS A 134 -13.49 -1.84 12.16
C LYS A 134 -14.65 -2.84 11.99
N GLN A 135 -14.34 -4.03 11.49
CA GLN A 135 -15.32 -5.13 11.36
C GLN A 135 -15.81 -5.68 12.72
N ASP A 136 -15.27 -5.18 13.82
CA ASP A 136 -15.76 -5.39 15.19
C ASP A 136 -16.99 -4.53 15.51
N SER A 137 -17.24 -3.46 14.75
CA SER A 137 -18.44 -2.61 14.93
C SER A 137 -19.66 -3.27 14.27
N PRO A 138 -20.80 -3.36 14.99
CA PRO A 138 -22.04 -3.88 14.40
C PRO A 138 -22.63 -2.96 13.32
N MET A 139 -22.12 -1.72 13.20
CA MET A 139 -22.57 -0.74 12.21
C MET A 139 -21.67 -0.70 10.97
N SER A 140 -20.53 -1.44 11.01
CA SER A 140 -19.60 -1.47 9.89
C SER A 140 -20.23 -2.11 8.65
N LEU A 141 -19.87 -1.57 7.48
CA LEU A 141 -20.18 -2.18 6.21
C LEU A 141 -19.38 -3.47 6.02
N SER A 142 -20.02 -4.49 5.47
CA SER A 142 -19.35 -5.72 5.06
C SER A 142 -18.37 -5.47 3.90
N VAL A 143 -17.50 -6.43 3.65
CA VAL A 143 -16.55 -6.37 2.51
C VAL A 143 -17.28 -6.22 1.18
N GLU A 144 -18.39 -6.91 1.02
CA GLU A 144 -19.24 -6.88 -0.18
C GLU A 144 -19.88 -5.50 -0.36
N GLU A 145 -20.40 -4.91 0.72
CA GLU A 145 -20.98 -3.56 0.69
C GLU A 145 -19.92 -2.50 0.37
N ILE A 146 -18.72 -2.60 0.95
CA ILE A 146 -17.57 -1.71 0.66
C ILE A 146 -17.18 -1.80 -0.81
N ARG A 147 -17.11 -3.01 -1.37
CA ARG A 147 -16.80 -3.22 -2.78
C ARG A 147 -17.84 -2.60 -3.69
N HIS A 148 -19.10 -2.85 -3.40
CA HIS A 148 -20.22 -2.32 -4.18
C HIS A 148 -20.29 -0.79 -4.11
N ASP A 149 -20.13 -0.20 -2.92
CA ASP A 149 -20.12 1.25 -2.74
C ASP A 149 -19.00 1.93 -3.54
N TYR A 150 -17.80 1.30 -3.59
CA TYR A 150 -16.71 1.78 -4.41
C TYR A 150 -17.03 1.69 -5.92
N GLU A 151 -17.59 0.58 -6.38
CA GLU A 151 -17.98 0.38 -7.78
C GLU A 151 -19.02 1.43 -8.21
N ASP A 152 -20.03 1.66 -7.39
CA ASP A 152 -21.06 2.68 -7.63
C ASP A 152 -20.50 4.09 -7.63
N TRP A 153 -19.62 4.41 -6.68
CA TRP A 153 -18.93 5.70 -6.64
C TRP A 153 -18.10 5.94 -7.91
N HIS A 154 -17.33 4.94 -8.31
CA HIS A 154 -16.49 5.01 -9.50
C HIS A 154 -17.29 5.17 -10.78
N GLN A 155 -18.40 4.44 -10.92
CA GLN A 155 -19.31 4.58 -12.08
C GLN A 155 -19.90 6.00 -12.16
N ARG A 156 -20.40 6.53 -11.06
CA ARG A 156 -20.93 7.91 -11.00
C ARG A 156 -19.86 8.94 -11.39
N LYS A 157 -18.62 8.75 -10.97
CA LYS A 157 -17.49 9.61 -11.34
C LYS A 157 -17.20 9.56 -12.84
N LEU A 158 -17.18 8.36 -13.44
CA LEU A 158 -16.98 8.20 -14.88
C LEU A 158 -18.10 8.84 -15.70
N GLU A 159 -19.33 8.71 -15.26
CA GLU A 159 -20.50 9.32 -15.95
C GLU A 159 -20.44 10.85 -15.87
N SER A 160 -20.06 11.43 -14.73
CA SER A 160 -19.90 12.88 -14.62
C SER A 160 -18.77 13.40 -15.53
N ALA A 161 -17.63 12.73 -15.55
CA ALA A 161 -16.50 13.08 -16.41
C ALA A 161 -16.87 13.03 -17.91
N ARG A 162 -17.68 12.03 -18.34
CA ARG A 162 -18.18 11.94 -19.72
C ARG A 162 -19.13 13.07 -20.12
N ARG A 163 -19.88 13.63 -19.19
CA ARG A 163 -20.77 14.79 -19.46
C ARG A 163 -19.98 16.06 -19.67
N ASP A 164 -18.86 16.23 -18.96
CA ASP A 164 -18.03 17.43 -19.00
C ASP A 164 -17.05 17.42 -20.19
N THR A 165 -16.64 16.25 -20.68
CA THR A 165 -15.73 16.11 -21.82
C THR A 165 -16.48 15.63 -23.07
N ARG A 166 -16.77 16.56 -24.00
CA ARG A 166 -17.27 16.22 -25.35
C ARG A 166 -16.21 15.60 -26.27
N TYR A 167 -15.00 15.39 -25.79
CA TYR A 167 -13.89 14.79 -26.56
C TYR A 167 -13.19 13.74 -25.69
N ALA A 168 -13.44 12.48 -26.01
CA ALA A 168 -12.77 11.35 -25.37
C ALA A 168 -11.46 11.05 -26.09
N GLU A 169 -10.33 11.41 -25.50
CA GLU A 169 -9.06 10.74 -25.78
C GLU A 169 -8.76 9.82 -24.58
N GLY A 170 -8.60 8.51 -24.83
CA GLY A 170 -8.03 7.60 -23.84
C GLY A 170 -8.81 6.31 -23.53
N ASP A 171 -9.39 5.62 -24.51
CA ASP A 171 -10.04 4.31 -24.29
C ASP A 171 -9.09 3.26 -23.64
N ASN A 172 -7.79 3.33 -23.90
CA ASN A 172 -6.82 2.38 -23.37
C ASN A 172 -6.52 2.58 -21.87
N GLU A 173 -6.42 3.82 -21.40
CA GLU A 173 -6.16 4.13 -20.01
C GLU A 173 -7.36 3.77 -19.11
N MET A 174 -8.55 4.00 -19.62
CA MET A 174 -9.81 3.67 -18.96
C MET A 174 -10.04 2.16 -18.90
N SER A 175 -9.62 1.40 -19.91
CA SER A 175 -9.66 -0.06 -19.92
C SER A 175 -8.71 -0.68 -18.89
N ALA A 176 -7.46 -0.26 -18.87
CA ALA A 176 -6.46 -0.72 -17.90
C ALA A 176 -6.89 -0.42 -16.43
N ARG A 177 -7.52 0.72 -16.22
CA ARG A 177 -8.06 1.10 -14.90
C ARG A 177 -9.23 0.23 -14.49
N ARG A 178 -10.15 -0.15 -15.42
CA ARG A 178 -11.24 -1.09 -15.15
C ARG A 178 -10.73 -2.48 -14.77
N GLU A 179 -9.73 -2.99 -15.47
CA GLU A 179 -9.11 -4.28 -15.15
C GLU A 179 -8.50 -4.27 -13.76
N ARG A 180 -7.87 -3.16 -13.38
CA ARG A 180 -7.27 -2.98 -12.07
C ARG A 180 -8.29 -2.96 -10.93
N ILE A 181 -9.43 -2.30 -11.14
CA ILE A 181 -10.54 -2.28 -10.18
C ILE A 181 -11.17 -3.68 -10.06
N ALA A 182 -11.35 -4.38 -11.17
CA ALA A 182 -11.88 -5.74 -11.18
C ALA A 182 -10.96 -6.75 -10.47
N SER A 183 -9.65 -6.48 -10.42
CA SER A 183 -8.64 -7.30 -9.74
C SER A 183 -8.30 -6.82 -8.33
N LEU A 184 -9.01 -5.83 -7.79
CA LEU A 184 -8.76 -5.28 -6.47
C LEU A 184 -9.07 -6.29 -5.37
N ASP A 185 -8.07 -6.64 -4.59
CA ASP A 185 -8.26 -7.47 -3.42
C ASP A 185 -8.78 -6.61 -2.25
N VAL A 186 -9.92 -7.00 -1.69
CA VAL A 186 -10.57 -6.34 -0.54
C VAL A 186 -10.72 -7.36 0.58
N MET A 187 -10.29 -7.00 1.78
CA MET A 187 -10.41 -7.84 2.98
C MET A 187 -11.00 -7.05 4.14
N GLY A 188 -11.86 -7.72 4.93
CA GLY A 188 -12.35 -7.19 6.19
C GLY A 188 -11.37 -7.46 7.32
N VAL A 189 -11.14 -6.46 8.15
CA VAL A 189 -10.27 -6.59 9.33
C VAL A 189 -10.86 -5.85 10.54
N SER A 190 -10.52 -6.33 11.72
CA SER A 190 -10.58 -5.56 12.94
C SER A 190 -9.16 -5.32 13.45
N ALA A 191 -8.67 -4.11 13.29
CA ALA A 191 -7.38 -3.72 13.86
C ALA A 191 -7.38 -3.77 15.39
N LEU A 192 -8.54 -3.58 16.01
CA LEU A 192 -8.73 -3.63 17.45
C LEU A 192 -8.63 -5.07 17.98
N GLU A 193 -9.43 -5.99 17.44
CA GLU A 193 -9.48 -7.37 17.88
C GLU A 193 -8.38 -8.25 17.27
N GLY A 194 -7.95 -7.92 16.04
CA GLY A 194 -6.96 -8.67 15.26
C GLY A 194 -7.57 -9.66 14.27
N THR A 195 -8.90 -9.68 14.16
CA THR A 195 -9.61 -10.52 13.19
C THR A 195 -9.23 -10.08 11.77
N GLY A 196 -8.96 -11.03 10.86
CA GLY A 196 -8.56 -10.75 9.48
C GLY A 196 -7.12 -10.24 9.28
N VAL A 197 -6.40 -9.86 10.34
CA VAL A 197 -5.05 -9.28 10.23
C VAL A 197 -4.02 -10.30 9.74
N ARG A 198 -4.05 -11.56 10.24
CA ARG A 198 -3.13 -12.60 9.76
C ARG A 198 -3.33 -12.92 8.27
N PRO A 199 -4.55 -13.18 7.77
CA PRO A 199 -4.81 -13.33 6.33
C PRO A 199 -4.33 -12.16 5.48
N ALA A 200 -4.46 -10.92 5.96
CA ALA A 200 -3.96 -9.74 5.25
C ALA A 200 -2.42 -9.72 5.16
N VAL A 201 -1.72 -10.10 6.23
CA VAL A 201 -0.25 -10.22 6.21
C VAL A 201 0.20 -11.39 5.33
N ASP A 202 -0.51 -12.53 5.34
CA ASP A 202 -0.21 -13.67 4.46
C ASP A 202 -0.38 -13.30 2.99
N TRP A 203 -1.43 -12.53 2.66
CA TRP A 203 -1.63 -11.99 1.32
C TRP A 203 -0.46 -11.10 0.89
N LEU A 204 -0.05 -10.15 1.74
CA LEU A 204 1.10 -9.29 1.48
C LEU A 204 2.37 -10.10 1.22
N PHE A 205 2.64 -11.08 2.08
CA PHE A 205 3.80 -11.96 1.95
C PHE A 205 3.84 -12.66 0.59
N ILE A 206 2.73 -13.26 0.16
CA ILE A 206 2.63 -13.95 -1.13
C ILE A 206 2.82 -12.98 -2.30
N ARG A 207 2.20 -11.80 -2.24
CA ARG A 207 2.22 -10.82 -3.33
C ARG A 207 3.60 -10.18 -3.51
N VAL A 208 4.27 -9.78 -2.43
CA VAL A 208 5.61 -9.18 -2.55
C VAL A 208 6.64 -10.19 -3.06
N GLN A 209 6.52 -11.48 -2.72
CA GLN A 209 7.39 -12.52 -3.25
C GLN A 209 7.13 -12.81 -4.74
N ASN A 210 5.87 -12.78 -5.17
CA ASN A 210 5.51 -13.03 -6.57
C ASN A 210 5.89 -11.86 -7.48
N SER A 211 5.76 -10.62 -7.02
CA SER A 211 6.21 -9.43 -7.76
C SER A 211 7.69 -9.48 -8.11
N ARG A 212 8.50 -10.12 -7.27
CA ARG A 212 9.92 -10.37 -7.45
C ARG A 212 10.25 -11.30 -8.63
N ARG A 213 9.42 -12.32 -8.88
CA ARG A 213 9.63 -13.26 -9.99
C ARG A 213 9.45 -12.61 -11.37
N LEU A 214 8.72 -11.50 -11.43
CA LEU A 214 8.49 -10.74 -12.66
C LEU A 214 9.63 -9.77 -12.97
N PHE A 215 10.45 -9.39 -11.99
CA PHE A 215 11.60 -8.50 -12.15
C PHE A 215 12.86 -9.11 -11.51
N PRO A 216 13.61 -9.98 -12.21
CA PRO A 216 14.87 -10.48 -11.68
C PRO A 216 15.82 -9.30 -11.42
N HIS A 217 16.49 -9.32 -10.26
CA HIS A 217 17.36 -8.27 -9.71
C HIS A 217 18.35 -7.63 -10.70
N THR A 218 18.73 -8.34 -11.75
CA THR A 218 19.64 -7.87 -12.82
C THR A 218 19.04 -6.75 -13.66
N LEU A 219 17.74 -6.75 -13.93
CA LEU A 219 17.11 -5.70 -14.74
C LEU A 219 16.86 -4.41 -13.94
N CYS A 220 16.54 -4.50 -12.67
CA CYS A 220 16.29 -3.34 -11.83
C CYS A 220 17.56 -2.50 -11.64
N TRP A 221 18.72 -3.14 -11.54
CA TRP A 221 20.02 -2.45 -11.45
C TRP A 221 20.41 -1.78 -12.77
N MET A 222 20.14 -2.42 -13.92
CA MET A 222 20.39 -1.83 -15.23
C MET A 222 19.50 -0.63 -15.54
N ILE A 223 18.23 -0.65 -15.14
CA ILE A 223 17.29 0.47 -15.33
C ILE A 223 17.67 1.66 -14.42
N ARG A 224 18.07 1.43 -13.17
CA ARG A 224 18.59 2.48 -12.29
C ARG A 224 19.91 3.07 -12.79
N ALA A 225 20.81 2.27 -13.31
CA ALA A 225 22.09 2.75 -13.87
C ALA A 225 21.87 3.66 -15.10
N HIS A 226 20.87 3.38 -15.93
CA HIS A 226 20.54 4.21 -17.09
C HIS A 226 19.85 5.54 -16.70
N SER A 227 19.01 5.55 -15.65
CA SER A 227 18.34 6.75 -15.22
C SER A 227 19.26 7.75 -14.48
N SER A 228 20.28 7.25 -13.79
CA SER A 228 21.30 8.11 -13.14
C SER A 228 22.29 8.70 -14.18
N SER A 229 22.66 7.93 -15.20
CA SER A 229 23.52 8.39 -16.29
C SER A 229 22.87 9.49 -17.14
N SER A 230 21.55 9.42 -17.34
CA SER A 230 20.81 10.45 -18.10
C SER A 230 20.69 11.79 -17.35
N ARG A 231 20.71 11.78 -16.03
CA ARG A 231 20.68 13.01 -15.21
C ARG A 231 22.06 13.67 -15.11
N GLU A 232 23.14 12.94 -15.21
CA GLU A 232 24.50 13.51 -15.28
C GLU A 232 24.82 14.07 -16.68
N ALA A 233 24.38 13.41 -17.74
CA ALA A 233 24.57 13.91 -19.10
C ALA A 233 23.83 15.24 -19.38
N GLN A 234 22.66 15.45 -18.80
CA GLN A 234 21.93 16.73 -18.91
C GLN A 234 22.58 17.91 -18.18
N LYS A 235 23.41 17.66 -17.15
CA LYS A 235 24.18 18.71 -16.46
C LYS A 235 25.38 19.22 -17.23
N TYR A 236 25.89 18.45 -18.19
CA TYR A 236 27.04 18.85 -19.03
C TYR A 236 26.64 19.62 -20.28
N ILE A 237 25.39 19.45 -20.79
CA ILE A 237 24.91 20.14 -22.00
C ILE A 237 24.42 21.56 -21.69
N SER A 238 24.13 21.90 -20.43
CA SER A 238 23.68 23.25 -20.05
C SER A 238 24.82 24.22 -19.65
N LYS A 239 26.10 23.82 -19.85
CA LYS A 239 27.29 24.62 -19.51
C LYS A 239 28.25 24.85 -20.70
N SER A 240 27.79 24.59 -21.91
CA SER A 240 28.49 24.95 -23.14
C SER A 240 27.74 26.00 -23.94
#